data_4a3e7760cceb2781c7cb2e160b6ae838
#
_entry.id   4a3e7760cceb2781c7cb2e160b6ae838
#
_cell.length_a   1.000
_cell.length_b   1.000
_cell.length_c   1.000
_cell.angle_alpha   90.00
_cell.angle_beta   90.00
_cell.angle_gamma   90.00
#
_symmetry.space_group_name_H-M   'P 1'
#
loop_
_entity.id
_entity.type
_entity.pdbx_description
1 polymer ?
#
loop_
_entity_poly.entity_id
_entity_poly.type
_entity_poly.pdbx_seq_one_letter_code
_entity_poly.pdbx_strand_id
1 'polypeptide(L)'
;MSAAEPFFATRLPRLVMFDLDGTLVDSVPDLTAAVDSMLASLGRPPAGIEKVRQWIGNGARVLVRRALAGSIEHDGIGEEETEAALALFMEAYADSHALTEVYPGVVDTLKWLKRNGVEMALITNKPERFVAPLLDEM
;
A
#
# COMPACT_ATOMS: atom_id res chain seq x y z
N MET A 1 19.37 -4.73 19.92
CA MET A 1 20.08 -4.31 18.71
C MET A 1 19.09 -4.21 17.55
N SER A 2 19.12 -3.11 16.80
CA SER A 2 18.22 -2.92 15.68
C SER A 2 18.69 -3.65 14.43
N ALA A 3 17.73 -4.14 13.60
CA ALA A 3 18.02 -4.77 12.31
C ALA A 3 18.72 -3.81 11.32
N ALA A 4 18.58 -2.49 11.51
CA ALA A 4 19.23 -1.50 10.66
C ALA A 4 20.73 -1.33 10.92
N GLU A 5 21.19 -1.70 12.11
CA GLU A 5 22.59 -1.48 12.55
C GLU A 5 23.65 -2.07 11.61
N PRO A 6 23.51 -3.33 11.11
CA PRO A 6 24.51 -3.91 10.21
C PRO A 6 24.67 -3.15 8.88
N PHE A 7 23.61 -2.52 8.41
CA PHE A 7 23.64 -1.77 7.14
C PHE A 7 24.38 -0.45 7.26
N PHE A 8 24.47 0.12 8.47
CA PHE A 8 25.03 1.44 8.73
C PHE A 8 26.24 1.38 9.65
N ALA A 9 26.99 0.28 9.63
CA ALA A 9 28.09 0.01 10.56
C ALA A 9 29.18 1.08 10.55
N THR A 10 29.46 1.71 9.41
CA THR A 10 30.54 2.69 9.27
C THR A 10 30.04 4.14 9.12
N ARG A 11 28.79 4.33 8.73
CA ARG A 11 28.25 5.66 8.45
C ARG A 11 26.72 5.64 8.43
N LEU A 12 26.10 6.59 9.14
CA LEU A 12 24.67 6.78 9.11
C LEU A 12 24.25 7.66 7.92
N PRO A 13 23.15 7.34 7.25
CA PRO A 13 22.59 8.24 6.25
C PRO A 13 22.02 9.48 6.93
N ARG A 14 21.86 10.56 6.17
CA ARG A 14 21.18 11.76 6.66
C ARG A 14 19.67 11.63 6.59
N LEU A 15 19.18 10.93 5.59
CA LEU A 15 17.76 10.77 5.30
C LEU A 15 17.51 9.35 4.83
N VAL A 16 16.44 8.73 5.33
CA VAL A 16 15.92 7.48 4.82
C VAL A 16 14.49 7.71 4.34
N MET A 17 14.21 7.35 3.11
CA MET A 17 12.88 7.45 2.51
C MET A 17 12.25 6.07 2.46
N PHE A 18 11.00 5.98 2.93
CA PHE A 18 10.27 4.72 2.98
C PHE A 18 9.04 4.76 2.08
N ASP A 19 8.78 3.68 1.40
CA ASP A 19 7.46 3.39 0.84
C ASP A 19 6.56 2.86 1.96
N LEU A 20 5.25 2.88 1.77
CA LEU A 20 4.29 2.47 2.79
C LEU A 20 3.77 1.05 2.54
N ASP A 21 2.92 0.89 1.52
CA ASP A 21 2.28 -0.39 1.21
C ASP A 21 3.31 -1.42 0.73
N GLY A 22 3.39 -2.55 1.42
CA GLY A 22 4.35 -3.59 1.07
C GLY A 22 5.76 -3.37 1.60
N THR A 23 6.01 -2.27 2.30
CA THR A 23 7.32 -1.94 2.90
C THR A 23 7.21 -1.77 4.41
N LEU A 24 6.46 -0.77 4.87
CA LEU A 24 6.23 -0.56 6.30
C LEU A 24 5.05 -1.35 6.81
N VAL A 25 4.02 -1.50 6.00
CA VAL A 25 2.78 -2.19 6.39
C VAL A 25 2.40 -3.24 5.34
N ASP A 26 1.79 -4.31 5.83
CA ASP A 26 1.13 -5.30 4.98
C ASP A 26 -0.33 -4.92 4.84
N SER A 27 -0.62 -4.13 3.82
CA SER A 27 -1.98 -3.67 3.49
C SER A 27 -2.67 -4.54 2.45
N VAL A 28 -2.02 -5.58 1.95
CA VAL A 28 -2.55 -6.43 0.88
C VAL A 28 -3.91 -7.05 1.24
N PRO A 29 -4.12 -7.57 2.47
CA PRO A 29 -5.44 -8.11 2.81
C PRO A 29 -6.57 -7.09 2.69
N ASP A 30 -6.39 -5.87 3.18
CA ASP A 30 -7.40 -4.80 3.07
C ASP A 30 -7.58 -4.32 1.63
N LEU A 31 -6.49 -4.18 0.89
CA LEU A 31 -6.55 -3.82 -0.53
C LEU A 31 -7.28 -4.90 -1.34
N THR A 32 -7.04 -6.18 -1.03
CA THR A 32 -7.73 -7.30 -1.68
C THR A 32 -9.23 -7.25 -1.40
N ALA A 33 -9.61 -7.01 -0.15
CA ALA A 33 -11.02 -6.91 0.22
C ALA A 33 -11.72 -5.77 -0.56
N ALA A 34 -11.06 -4.63 -0.70
CA ALA A 34 -11.60 -3.49 -1.44
C ALA A 34 -11.69 -3.77 -2.95
N VAL A 35 -10.66 -4.39 -3.54
CA VAL A 35 -10.67 -4.80 -4.95
C VAL A 35 -11.78 -5.79 -5.22
N ASP A 36 -11.91 -6.82 -4.38
CA ASP A 36 -12.92 -7.86 -4.58
C ASP A 36 -14.33 -7.31 -4.38
N SER A 37 -14.52 -6.37 -3.45
CA SER A 37 -15.80 -5.67 -3.27
C SER A 37 -16.16 -4.85 -4.52
N MET A 38 -15.21 -4.12 -5.06
CA MET A 38 -15.37 -3.37 -6.32
C MET A 38 -15.75 -4.30 -7.46
N LEU A 39 -15.03 -5.40 -7.64
CA LEU A 39 -15.31 -6.37 -8.69
C LEU A 39 -16.70 -7.00 -8.54
N ALA A 40 -17.10 -7.34 -7.30
CA ALA A 40 -18.43 -7.87 -7.04
C ALA A 40 -19.53 -6.89 -7.43
N SER A 41 -19.34 -5.60 -7.12
CA SER A 41 -20.28 -4.54 -7.52
C SER A 41 -20.42 -4.42 -9.04
N LEU A 42 -19.41 -4.83 -9.79
CA LEU A 42 -19.40 -4.82 -11.25
C LEU A 42 -19.82 -6.17 -11.86
N GLY A 43 -20.25 -7.12 -11.03
CA GLY A 43 -20.64 -8.44 -11.49
C GLY A 43 -19.48 -9.31 -11.94
N ARG A 44 -18.28 -9.04 -11.45
CA ARG A 44 -17.05 -9.76 -11.82
C ARG A 44 -16.57 -10.67 -10.69
N PRO A 45 -15.87 -11.78 -11.01
CA PRO A 45 -15.33 -12.64 -9.97
C PRO A 45 -14.20 -11.96 -9.19
N PRO A 46 -13.95 -12.40 -7.94
CA PRO A 46 -12.87 -11.85 -7.15
C PRO A 46 -11.49 -12.11 -7.76
N ALA A 47 -10.56 -11.19 -7.55
CA ALA A 47 -9.17 -11.33 -7.99
C ALA A 47 -8.37 -12.23 -7.06
N GLY A 48 -8.53 -12.05 -5.76
CA GLY A 48 -7.79 -12.80 -4.75
C GLY A 48 -6.46 -12.16 -4.37
N ILE A 49 -5.95 -12.56 -3.22
CA ILE A 49 -4.80 -11.94 -2.58
C ILE A 49 -3.50 -12.06 -3.41
N GLU A 50 -3.30 -13.19 -4.08
CA GLU A 50 -2.08 -13.43 -4.85
C GLU A 50 -1.93 -12.46 -6.03
N LYS A 51 -3.02 -12.21 -6.74
CA LYS A 51 -3.02 -11.26 -7.85
C LYS A 51 -2.87 -9.83 -7.36
N VAL A 52 -3.61 -9.45 -6.31
CA VAL A 52 -3.54 -8.09 -5.76
C VAL A 52 -2.12 -7.81 -5.27
N ARG A 53 -1.46 -8.76 -4.65
CA ARG A 53 -0.07 -8.63 -4.20
C ARG A 53 0.87 -8.26 -5.35
N GLN A 54 0.64 -8.79 -6.53
CA GLN A 54 1.44 -8.50 -7.72
C GLN A 54 1.12 -7.13 -8.34
N TRP A 55 -0.08 -6.60 -8.08
CA TRP A 55 -0.57 -5.39 -8.73
C TRP A 55 -0.35 -4.10 -7.94
N ILE A 56 -0.04 -4.20 -6.65
CA ILE A 56 0.13 -3.03 -5.78
C ILE A 56 1.46 -2.31 -6.03
N GLY A 57 1.52 -1.05 -5.59
CA GLY A 57 2.75 -0.24 -5.61
C GLY A 57 2.70 0.96 -6.55
N ASN A 58 1.75 1.02 -7.46
CA ASN A 58 1.64 2.09 -8.46
C ASN A 58 0.40 2.99 -8.25
N GLY A 59 -0.18 2.95 -7.06
CA GLY A 59 -1.35 3.76 -6.71
C GLY A 59 -2.68 3.08 -6.99
N ALA A 60 -3.75 3.67 -6.46
CA ALA A 60 -5.10 3.10 -6.53
C ALA A 60 -5.62 3.02 -7.96
N ARG A 61 -5.38 4.06 -8.77
CA ARG A 61 -5.85 4.09 -10.16
C ARG A 61 -5.28 2.93 -10.98
N VAL A 62 -3.99 2.68 -10.87
CA VAL A 62 -3.33 1.57 -11.57
C VAL A 62 -3.81 0.23 -11.04
N LEU A 63 -3.97 0.09 -9.73
CA LEU A 63 -4.49 -1.14 -9.12
C LEU A 63 -5.88 -1.48 -9.67
N VAL A 64 -6.78 -0.50 -9.71
CA VAL A 64 -8.14 -0.66 -10.25
C VAL A 64 -8.10 -1.08 -11.71
N ARG A 65 -7.27 -0.44 -12.53
CA ARG A 65 -7.13 -0.78 -13.96
C ARG A 65 -6.62 -2.19 -14.16
N ARG A 66 -5.65 -2.61 -13.36
CA ARG A 66 -5.13 -3.99 -13.39
C ARG A 66 -6.20 -4.99 -12.99
N ALA A 67 -7.02 -4.67 -11.99
CA ALA A 67 -8.13 -5.51 -11.58
C ALA A 67 -9.18 -5.66 -12.68
N LEU A 68 -9.51 -4.58 -13.38
CA LEU A 68 -10.44 -4.60 -14.51
C LEU A 68 -9.87 -5.39 -15.69
N ALA A 69 -8.58 -5.26 -15.95
CA ALA A 69 -7.90 -6.02 -17.01
C ALA A 69 -7.65 -7.48 -16.65
N GLY A 70 -7.60 -7.80 -15.35
CA GLY A 70 -7.23 -9.12 -14.86
C GLY A 70 -5.75 -9.44 -15.06
N SER A 71 -4.90 -8.42 -15.24
CA SER A 71 -3.47 -8.57 -15.48
C SER A 71 -2.70 -7.32 -15.08
N ILE A 72 -1.36 -7.44 -15.02
CA ILE A 72 -0.47 -6.32 -14.73
C ILE A 72 -0.57 -5.25 -15.83
N GLU A 73 -0.71 -5.67 -17.07
CA GLU A 73 -0.91 -4.75 -18.20
C GLU A 73 -2.37 -4.30 -18.28
N HIS A 74 -2.59 -2.99 -18.39
CA HIS A 74 -3.91 -2.38 -18.28
C HIS A 74 -4.21 -1.33 -19.36
N ASP A 75 -3.46 -1.32 -20.44
CA ASP A 75 -3.57 -0.29 -21.48
C ASP A 75 -4.93 -0.25 -22.20
N GLY A 76 -5.63 -1.37 -22.23
CA GLY A 76 -6.93 -1.49 -22.89
C GLY A 76 -8.13 -0.98 -22.08
N ILE A 77 -7.90 -0.50 -20.84
CA ILE A 77 -9.00 -0.07 -19.98
C ILE A 77 -9.35 1.39 -20.23
N GLY A 78 -10.62 1.69 -20.49
CA GLY A 78 -11.08 3.04 -20.77
C GLY A 78 -11.17 3.94 -19.52
N GLU A 79 -11.17 5.26 -19.74
CA GLU A 79 -11.21 6.24 -18.65
C GLU A 79 -12.55 6.20 -17.88
N GLU A 80 -13.68 6.09 -18.56
CA GLU A 80 -14.99 6.05 -17.87
C GLU A 80 -15.11 4.81 -17.00
N GLU A 81 -14.68 3.67 -17.51
CA GLU A 81 -14.65 2.40 -16.77
C GLU A 81 -13.76 2.52 -15.54
N THR A 82 -12.58 3.11 -15.72
CA THR A 82 -11.62 3.34 -14.62
C THR A 82 -12.22 4.24 -13.55
N GLU A 83 -12.82 5.36 -13.93
CA GLU A 83 -13.39 6.31 -12.96
C GLU A 83 -14.52 5.69 -12.15
N ALA A 84 -15.41 4.96 -12.79
CA ALA A 84 -16.51 4.28 -12.11
C ALA A 84 -16.01 3.23 -11.11
N ALA A 85 -15.06 2.42 -11.54
CA ALA A 85 -14.47 1.39 -10.69
C ALA A 85 -13.65 1.99 -9.55
N LEU A 86 -12.89 3.04 -9.82
CA LEU A 86 -12.08 3.74 -8.80
C LEU A 86 -12.98 4.29 -7.68
N ALA A 87 -14.13 4.87 -8.02
CA ALA A 87 -15.07 5.36 -7.02
C ALA A 87 -15.56 4.24 -6.10
N LEU A 88 -15.89 3.08 -6.67
CA LEU A 88 -16.31 1.90 -5.90
C LEU A 88 -15.18 1.39 -5.01
N PHE A 89 -13.97 1.33 -5.53
CA PHE A 89 -12.79 0.93 -4.76
C PHE A 89 -12.54 1.86 -3.59
N MET A 90 -12.54 3.17 -3.83
CA MET A 90 -12.26 4.17 -2.78
C MET A 90 -13.28 4.09 -1.65
N GLU A 91 -14.55 3.90 -1.98
CA GLU A 91 -15.62 3.72 -1.00
C GLU A 91 -15.41 2.45 -0.17
N ALA A 92 -15.12 1.34 -0.83
CA ALA A 92 -14.87 0.07 -0.14
C ALA A 92 -13.62 0.13 0.75
N TYR A 93 -12.56 0.75 0.26
CA TYR A 93 -11.30 0.84 1.01
C TYR A 93 -11.39 1.78 2.21
N ALA A 94 -12.23 2.80 2.17
CA ALA A 94 -12.42 3.71 3.30
C ALA A 94 -12.83 2.98 4.58
N ASP A 95 -13.53 1.86 4.45
CA ASP A 95 -14.00 1.05 5.58
C ASP A 95 -13.10 -0.16 5.90
N SER A 96 -12.00 -0.34 5.16
CA SER A 96 -11.20 -1.58 5.21
C SER A 96 -9.78 -1.35 5.71
N HIS A 97 -9.61 -1.14 7.03
CA HIS A 97 -8.28 -0.97 7.63
C HIS A 97 -7.95 -2.01 8.70
N ALA A 98 -8.89 -2.87 9.05
CA ALA A 98 -8.76 -3.76 10.19
C ALA A 98 -7.73 -4.89 10.00
N LEU A 99 -7.39 -5.22 8.75
CA LEU A 99 -6.49 -6.32 8.41
C LEU A 99 -5.05 -5.87 8.11
N THR A 100 -4.80 -4.56 8.06
CA THR A 100 -3.46 -4.02 7.79
C THR A 100 -2.59 -4.11 9.03
N GLU A 101 -1.41 -4.66 8.88
CA GLU A 101 -0.45 -4.84 9.96
C GLU A 101 0.91 -4.25 9.59
N VAL A 102 1.62 -3.76 10.61
CA VAL A 102 3.00 -3.31 10.47
C VAL A 102 3.90 -4.53 10.38
N TYR A 103 4.83 -4.55 9.44
CA TYR A 103 5.78 -5.66 9.33
C TYR A 103 6.66 -5.76 10.58
N PRO A 104 7.07 -6.99 10.97
CA PRO A 104 8.00 -7.17 12.08
C PRO A 104 9.29 -6.38 11.89
N GLY A 105 9.76 -5.74 12.95
CA GLY A 105 10.99 -4.97 12.96
C GLY A 105 10.88 -3.53 12.48
N VAL A 106 9.76 -3.14 11.88
CA VAL A 106 9.58 -1.79 11.34
C VAL A 106 9.61 -0.74 12.47
N VAL A 107 8.80 -0.91 13.50
CA VAL A 107 8.73 0.06 14.60
C VAL A 107 10.09 0.22 15.27
N ASP A 108 10.77 -0.88 15.56
CA ASP A 108 12.10 -0.85 16.17
C ASP A 108 13.12 -0.14 15.30
N THR A 109 13.09 -0.38 14.00
CA THR A 109 13.99 0.27 13.04
C THR A 109 13.75 1.77 12.98
N LEU A 110 12.48 2.20 12.92
CA LEU A 110 12.13 3.62 12.91
C LEU A 110 12.56 4.31 14.19
N LYS A 111 12.38 3.68 15.34
CA LYS A 111 12.83 4.20 16.63
C LYS A 111 14.36 4.33 16.69
N TRP A 112 15.06 3.32 16.17
CA TRP A 112 16.52 3.33 16.13
C TRP A 112 17.04 4.48 15.25
N LEU A 113 16.48 4.69 14.08
CA LEU A 113 16.84 5.79 13.19
C LEU A 113 16.59 7.13 13.86
N LYS A 114 15.45 7.32 14.50
CA LYS A 114 15.10 8.54 15.20
C LYS A 114 16.09 8.84 16.32
N ARG A 115 16.46 7.85 17.13
CA ARG A 115 17.42 8.01 18.24
C ARG A 115 18.81 8.40 17.74
N ASN A 116 19.16 8.00 16.53
CA ASN A 116 20.45 8.29 15.93
C ASN A 116 20.45 9.55 15.04
N GLY A 117 19.38 10.35 15.13
CA GLY A 117 19.31 11.64 14.43
C GLY A 117 19.12 11.53 12.92
N VAL A 118 18.67 10.40 12.41
CA VAL A 118 18.42 10.23 10.99
C VAL A 118 17.03 10.77 10.65
N GLU A 119 16.95 11.64 9.65
CA GLU A 119 15.68 12.13 9.14
C GLU A 119 14.97 11.03 8.34
N MET A 120 13.66 10.99 8.45
CA MET A 120 12.83 10.00 7.78
C MET A 120 11.74 10.69 6.97
N ALA A 121 11.46 10.17 5.78
CA ALA A 121 10.38 10.64 4.93
C ALA A 121 9.58 9.45 4.40
N LEU A 122 8.27 9.65 4.23
CA LEU A 122 7.40 8.67 3.63
C LEU A 122 7.10 9.09 2.20
N ILE A 123 7.34 8.20 1.24
CA ILE A 123 7.02 8.41 -0.16
C ILE A 123 6.11 7.28 -0.60
N THR A 124 4.87 7.62 -0.97
CA THR A 124 3.87 6.61 -1.29
C THR A 124 2.97 7.06 -2.42
N ASN A 125 2.51 6.10 -3.23
CA ASN A 125 1.49 6.30 -4.24
C ASN A 125 0.07 6.11 -3.68
N LYS A 126 -0.05 5.78 -2.39
CA LYS A 126 -1.35 5.63 -1.72
C LYS A 126 -2.09 6.96 -1.69
N PRO A 127 -3.42 6.98 -1.96
CA PRO A 127 -4.20 8.21 -1.84
C PRO A 127 -4.04 8.83 -0.44
N GLU A 128 -3.80 10.13 -0.40
CA GLU A 128 -3.48 10.86 0.84
C GLU A 128 -4.52 10.65 1.95
N ARG A 129 -5.80 10.62 1.59
CA ARG A 129 -6.88 10.45 2.56
C ARG A 129 -6.81 9.14 3.36
N PHE A 130 -6.05 8.14 2.85
CA PHE A 130 -5.88 6.85 3.52
C PHE A 130 -4.56 6.74 4.30
N VAL A 131 -3.67 7.72 4.14
CA VAL A 131 -2.34 7.66 4.77
C VAL A 131 -2.38 8.04 6.24
N ALA A 132 -2.98 9.20 6.58
CA ALA A 132 -3.01 9.67 7.96
C ALA A 132 -3.74 8.71 8.91
N PRO A 133 -4.93 8.18 8.58
CA PRO A 133 -5.59 7.19 9.45
C PRO A 133 -4.74 5.94 9.68
N LEU A 134 -4.01 5.49 8.66
CA LEU A 134 -3.15 4.33 8.78
C LEU A 134 -1.95 4.60 9.68
N LEU A 135 -1.31 5.75 9.52
CA LEU A 135 -0.16 6.14 10.36
C LEU A 135 -0.56 6.33 11.81
N ASP A 136 -1.75 6.83 12.09
CA ASP A 136 -2.24 7.02 13.45
C ASP A 136 -2.41 5.70 14.20
N GLU A 137 -2.65 4.61 13.50
CA GLU A 137 -2.76 3.28 14.08
C GLU A 137 -1.39 2.61 14.33
N MET A 138 -0.35 3.15 13.76
CA MET A 138 1.01 2.66 13.96
C MET A 138 1.62 3.20 15.26
#